data_fb86c58f7099925dd62737ce87add963
#
_entry.id   fb86c58f7099925dd62737ce87add963
#
_cell.length_a   1.000
_cell.length_b   1.000
_cell.length_c   1.000
_cell.angle_alpha   90.00
_cell.angle_beta   90.00
_cell.angle_gamma   90.00
#
_symmetry.space_group_name_H-M   'P 1'
#
loop_
_entity.id
_entity.type
_entity.pdbx_description
1 polymer ?
#
loop_
_entity_poly.entity_id
_entity_poly.type
_entity_poly.pdbx_seq_one_letter_code
_entity_poly.pdbx_strand_id
1 'polypeptide(L)'
;MKRTGRHIRVLATAAATLAASAGALLASSAAGHAATAVPAASTGTPIPAHVFAPYFEAYNGDDPATLSQQSGAKYLTMAFVQTASAGSCTVDWDGDTSTPISSSTYGSSIATIRSTGGDVIPSFGGYAADHGGTEIADSCTNVSSIAAAYENVITTYNVTRLDLDTEDNSLTNTAGIDRRNKAIKMVEDWAAGVGRTVQFSYTLPTTTSGLASSGLAVLQNAVSNNARVDVVNIMTFDYYDGATHEMANDTKTAAAGLEGQLASLYPGKSASQLWGMVGVTEMPGIDDYGAAETFQTSDAAPVLSWANSKGIAEISFWALQRDNGGCVGTGGSDSCSGIAQSTWYFSNTFEPFTSGSTPPPTNDFSVGVSPTSASLAQGGTAKATVSTAVTNGTAQSIALTASGAPSGATASLSPTSVTAGGTSALTVATASTTPAGTYQITVTGTAASGSHSATFTLTVTGPGGGGGAVVNGGFESGSFSPWTCQSTDAVVGSPVHSGSHAAKVSPTASATGECDQAVSGLTPNHAYKLTAWVQGNYAFVGVSGGASGSAWTSASGWTQLSVPFTTDSTGKVTVFVHGWYSQGDVYADDFAIS
;
A
#
# COMPACT_ATOMS: atom_id res chain seq x y z
N MET A 1 26.01 -0.59 -27.81
CA MET A 1 26.70 0.16 -28.89
C MET A 1 27.90 0.89 -28.30
N LYS A 2 29.13 0.60 -28.78
CA LYS A 2 30.36 1.17 -28.25
C LYS A 2 30.45 2.66 -28.58
N ARG A 3 30.74 3.52 -27.60
CA ARG A 3 31.27 4.85 -27.83
C ARG A 3 32.62 5.01 -27.11
N THR A 4 33.63 5.18 -27.91
CA THR A 4 35.00 5.43 -27.52
C THR A 4 35.19 6.90 -27.18
N GLY A 5 35.58 7.24 -25.97
CA GLY A 5 36.03 8.57 -25.55
C GLY A 5 37.53 8.72 -25.76
N ARG A 6 37.91 9.89 -26.25
CA ARG A 6 39.25 10.25 -26.71
C ARG A 6 39.95 11.08 -25.61
N HIS A 7 41.04 10.56 -25.05
CA HIS A 7 41.92 11.32 -24.16
C HIS A 7 42.77 12.30 -24.92
N ILE A 8 42.84 13.55 -24.47
CA ILE A 8 43.86 14.52 -24.89
C ILE A 8 44.76 14.78 -23.68
N ARG A 9 46.03 14.37 -23.80
CA ARG A 9 47.10 14.71 -22.87
C ARG A 9 47.73 16.02 -23.34
N VAL A 10 47.90 16.99 -22.43
CA VAL A 10 48.76 18.14 -22.62
C VAL A 10 49.95 18.01 -21.68
N LEU A 11 51.13 17.89 -22.27
CA LEU A 11 52.42 18.00 -21.58
C LEU A 11 52.78 19.49 -21.43
N ALA A 12 53.24 19.90 -20.27
CA ALA A 12 53.95 21.14 -20.07
C ALA A 12 55.26 20.87 -19.31
N THR A 13 56.30 21.28 -19.93
CA THR A 13 57.70 21.09 -19.59
C THR A 13 58.19 22.02 -18.48
N ALA A 14 59.07 21.49 -17.62
CA ALA A 14 59.79 22.19 -16.58
C ALA A 14 60.93 23.03 -17.15
N ALA A 15 61.17 24.16 -16.53
CA ALA A 15 62.47 24.84 -16.63
C ALA A 15 62.89 25.36 -15.25
N ALA A 16 64.01 24.84 -14.77
CA ALA A 16 64.65 25.28 -13.54
C ALA A 16 65.68 26.43 -13.86
N THR A 17 65.73 27.43 -12.99
CA THR A 17 66.85 28.30 -12.88
C THR A 17 67.20 28.61 -11.42
N LEU A 18 68.39 28.20 -10.99
CA LEU A 18 69.04 28.61 -9.75
C LEU A 18 69.56 30.04 -9.89
N ALA A 19 69.44 30.85 -8.83
CA ALA A 19 70.37 31.93 -8.51
C ALA A 19 70.38 32.17 -6.99
N ALA A 20 71.60 32.08 -6.41
CA ALA A 20 71.89 32.42 -5.02
C ALA A 20 72.22 33.88 -4.88
N SER A 21 71.90 34.52 -3.75
CA SER A 21 72.80 35.40 -2.99
C SER A 21 72.13 36.12 -1.82
N ALA A 22 72.78 35.99 -0.66
CA ALA A 22 73.08 36.98 0.37
C ALA A 22 71.93 37.71 1.13
N GLY A 23 71.87 37.45 2.36
CA GLY A 23 71.66 38.07 3.63
C GLY A 23 71.17 39.50 3.77
N ALA A 24 70.07 39.63 4.53
CA ALA A 24 69.87 40.78 5.42
C ALA A 24 68.90 40.30 6.54
N LEU A 25 69.39 40.34 7.78
CA LEU A 25 68.54 40.24 8.98
C LEU A 25 67.67 41.49 9.08
N LEU A 26 66.39 41.34 8.99
CA LEU A 26 65.42 42.30 9.49
C LEU A 26 64.42 41.55 10.36
N ALA A 27 64.36 41.93 11.64
CA ALA A 27 63.35 41.47 12.54
C ALA A 27 61.97 41.93 12.07
N SER A 28 61.14 41.00 11.65
CA SER A 28 59.73 41.24 11.38
C SER A 28 58.91 40.55 12.49
N SER A 29 58.14 41.38 13.17
CA SER A 29 57.09 41.00 14.13
C SER A 29 56.25 39.87 13.54
N ALA A 30 56.17 38.77 14.28
CA ALA A 30 55.24 37.67 14.03
C ALA A 30 53.79 38.19 14.17
N ALA A 31 53.19 38.54 13.06
CA ALA A 31 51.74 38.57 12.97
C ALA A 31 51.27 37.12 13.01
N GLY A 32 50.83 36.70 14.19
CA GLY A 32 50.17 35.41 14.34
C GLY A 32 48.98 35.35 13.38
N HIS A 33 49.09 34.54 12.36
CA HIS A 33 47.89 34.08 11.66
C HIS A 33 47.11 33.27 12.71
N ALA A 34 46.03 33.87 13.23
CA ALA A 34 45.02 33.12 13.95
C ALA A 34 44.57 32.02 12.98
N ALA A 35 44.93 30.77 13.29
CA ALA A 35 44.31 29.64 12.65
C ALA A 35 42.80 29.86 12.88
N THR A 36 42.05 30.06 11.78
CA THR A 36 40.60 30.04 11.85
C THR A 36 40.26 28.71 12.45
N ALA A 37 39.78 28.72 13.71
CA ALA A 37 39.28 27.55 14.37
C ALA A 37 38.21 27.00 13.41
N VAL A 38 38.41 25.77 12.93
CA VAL A 38 37.36 25.00 12.26
C VAL A 38 36.21 25.01 13.27
N PRO A 39 35.01 25.49 12.90
CA PRO A 39 33.89 25.49 13.83
C PRO A 39 33.77 24.07 14.39
N ALA A 40 33.71 23.95 15.73
CA ALA A 40 33.43 22.68 16.36
C ALA A 40 32.17 22.14 15.69
N ALA A 41 32.23 20.90 15.20
CA ALA A 41 31.10 20.27 14.52
C ALA A 41 29.87 20.50 15.42
N SER A 42 28.85 21.19 14.88
CA SER A 42 27.63 21.45 15.63
C SER A 42 27.09 20.10 16.09
N THR A 43 26.70 19.98 17.37
CA THR A 43 26.08 18.75 17.88
C THR A 43 24.86 18.45 17.00
N GLY A 44 24.79 17.24 16.42
CA GLY A 44 23.69 16.85 15.55
C GLY A 44 22.34 16.99 16.24
N THR A 45 21.33 17.31 15.47
CA THR A 45 19.94 17.24 15.94
C THR A 45 19.54 15.77 15.99
N PRO A 46 19.09 15.23 17.14
CA PRO A 46 18.63 13.85 17.20
C PRO A 46 17.54 13.60 16.13
N ILE A 47 17.61 12.46 15.46
CA ILE A 47 16.56 12.06 14.52
C ILE A 47 15.26 11.89 15.29
N PRO A 48 14.16 12.58 14.91
CA PRO A 48 12.86 12.46 15.57
C PRO A 48 12.31 11.03 15.51
N ALA A 49 11.37 10.71 16.40
CA ALA A 49 10.68 9.41 16.40
C ALA A 49 9.86 9.19 15.12
N HIS A 50 9.44 10.29 14.49
CA HIS A 50 8.75 10.31 13.20
C HIS A 50 9.49 11.31 12.32
N VAL A 51 10.03 10.86 11.20
CA VAL A 51 10.90 11.69 10.35
C VAL A 51 10.56 11.51 8.88
N PHE A 52 10.51 12.62 8.16
CA PHE A 52 10.60 12.64 6.72
C PHE A 52 12.06 12.84 6.34
N ALA A 53 12.68 11.85 5.69
CA ALA A 53 14.10 11.84 5.36
C ALA A 53 14.33 11.26 3.95
N PRO A 54 14.01 12.04 2.88
CA PRO A 54 14.19 11.56 1.51
C PRO A 54 15.66 11.26 1.22
N TYR A 55 15.91 10.32 0.30
CA TYR A 55 17.24 10.02 -0.18
C TYR A 55 17.81 11.20 -0.98
N PHE A 56 19.05 11.54 -0.67
CA PHE A 56 19.87 12.49 -1.41
C PHE A 56 20.99 11.72 -2.13
N GLU A 57 21.06 11.86 -3.44
CA GLU A 57 22.04 11.19 -4.31
C GLU A 57 23.38 11.95 -4.28
N ALA A 58 24.31 11.47 -3.47
CA ALA A 58 25.61 12.13 -3.25
C ALA A 58 26.53 12.12 -4.50
N TYR A 59 26.28 11.20 -5.44
CA TYR A 59 27.06 11.04 -6.67
C TYR A 59 26.71 12.05 -7.78
N ASN A 60 25.61 12.79 -7.66
CA ASN A 60 25.18 13.73 -8.69
C ASN A 60 25.92 15.09 -8.65
N GLY A 61 26.74 15.32 -7.62
CA GLY A 61 27.50 16.55 -7.46
C GLY A 61 26.71 17.74 -6.93
N ASP A 62 25.47 17.54 -6.52
CA ASP A 62 24.65 18.53 -5.84
C ASP A 62 25.13 18.77 -4.40
N ASP A 63 24.81 19.94 -3.85
CA ASP A 63 25.04 20.23 -2.43
C ASP A 63 23.79 19.87 -1.59
N PRO A 64 23.90 18.94 -0.62
CA PRO A 64 22.77 18.52 0.19
C PRO A 64 22.12 19.65 1.00
N ALA A 65 22.91 20.64 1.45
CA ALA A 65 22.35 21.79 2.17
C ALA A 65 21.49 22.68 1.26
N THR A 66 21.91 22.85 0.02
CA THR A 66 21.15 23.62 -0.98
C THR A 66 19.82 22.94 -1.29
N LEU A 67 19.82 21.61 -1.54
CA LEU A 67 18.58 20.89 -1.84
C LEU A 67 17.67 20.78 -0.62
N SER A 68 18.22 20.59 0.58
CA SER A 68 17.48 20.66 1.83
C SER A 68 16.73 21.99 1.99
N GLN A 69 17.42 23.10 1.75
CA GLN A 69 16.79 24.44 1.85
C GLN A 69 15.72 24.67 0.78
N GLN A 70 15.94 24.18 -0.44
CA GLN A 70 15.00 24.36 -1.55
C GLN A 70 13.75 23.51 -1.41
N SER A 71 13.90 22.27 -0.97
CA SER A 71 12.81 21.30 -0.79
C SER A 71 12.07 21.45 0.53
N GLY A 72 12.69 22.07 1.53
CA GLY A 72 12.19 22.12 2.90
C GLY A 72 12.48 20.85 3.72
N ALA A 73 13.03 19.78 3.11
CA ALA A 73 13.39 18.55 3.80
C ALA A 73 14.53 18.80 4.79
N LYS A 74 14.24 18.73 6.09
CA LYS A 74 15.19 18.98 7.17
C LYS A 74 16.15 17.82 7.41
N TYR A 75 15.69 16.60 7.17
CA TYR A 75 16.50 15.39 7.32
C TYR A 75 16.70 14.76 5.96
N LEU A 76 17.92 14.28 5.71
CA LEU A 76 18.27 13.65 4.43
C LEU A 76 18.92 12.30 4.70
N THR A 77 18.49 11.25 4.00
CA THR A 77 19.20 9.99 3.89
C THR A 77 20.22 10.12 2.76
N MET A 78 21.53 10.14 3.09
CA MET A 78 22.58 10.42 2.10
C MET A 78 23.11 9.14 1.47
N ALA A 79 22.88 8.96 0.18
CA ALA A 79 23.17 7.77 -0.62
C ALA A 79 24.38 7.98 -1.54
N PHE A 80 25.42 7.16 -1.54
CA PHE A 80 25.64 6.02 -0.66
C PHE A 80 27.08 5.98 -0.15
N VAL A 81 27.31 5.32 0.94
CA VAL A 81 28.65 5.00 1.45
C VAL A 81 28.97 3.55 1.08
N GLN A 82 30.05 3.33 0.31
CA GLN A 82 30.45 2.02 -0.18
C GLN A 82 31.98 1.93 -0.34
N THR A 83 32.48 0.75 -0.62
CA THR A 83 33.92 0.56 -0.87
C THR A 83 34.25 0.85 -2.34
N ALA A 84 35.45 1.38 -2.60
CA ALA A 84 35.88 1.67 -3.97
C ALA A 84 36.11 0.41 -4.84
N SER A 85 36.23 -0.76 -4.24
CA SER A 85 36.39 -2.05 -4.92
C SER A 85 36.05 -3.20 -4.01
N ALA A 86 35.56 -4.30 -4.57
CA ALA A 86 35.33 -5.53 -3.84
C ALA A 86 36.64 -6.03 -3.16
N GLY A 87 36.52 -6.49 -1.90
CA GLY A 87 37.64 -6.89 -1.05
C GLY A 87 38.24 -5.76 -0.20
N SER A 88 37.85 -4.49 -0.42
CA SER A 88 38.23 -3.37 0.43
C SER A 88 37.42 -3.35 1.73
N CYS A 89 38.05 -2.79 2.79
CA CYS A 89 37.37 -2.48 4.06
C CYS A 89 37.31 -0.95 4.32
N THR A 90 37.75 -0.14 3.36
CA THR A 90 37.71 1.32 3.42
C THR A 90 36.52 1.80 2.61
N VAL A 91 35.76 2.72 3.16
CA VAL A 91 34.57 3.29 2.52
C VAL A 91 34.77 4.75 2.17
N ASP A 92 34.17 5.13 1.08
CA ASP A 92 34.12 6.49 0.55
C ASP A 92 32.67 6.77 0.09
N TRP A 93 32.31 8.02 -0.14
CA TRP A 93 31.04 8.35 -0.76
C TRP A 93 31.03 7.82 -2.19
N ASP A 94 30.02 7.06 -2.55
CA ASP A 94 29.83 6.41 -3.86
C ASP A 94 31.03 5.53 -4.29
N GLY A 95 31.86 5.09 -3.34
CA GLY A 95 33.10 4.37 -3.65
C GLY A 95 34.15 5.19 -4.38
N ASP A 96 33.97 6.50 -4.47
CA ASP A 96 34.93 7.42 -5.09
C ASP A 96 35.97 7.90 -4.07
N THR A 97 37.20 7.47 -4.21
CA THR A 97 38.32 7.87 -3.34
C THR A 97 38.62 9.38 -3.35
N SER A 98 38.03 10.13 -4.29
CA SER A 98 38.11 11.61 -4.30
C SER A 98 37.10 12.26 -3.33
N THR A 99 36.12 11.52 -2.87
CA THR A 99 35.09 11.95 -1.88
C THR A 99 35.14 11.09 -0.61
N PRO A 100 36.27 11.14 0.14
CA PRO A 100 36.47 10.30 1.31
C PRO A 100 35.51 10.67 2.44
N ILE A 101 35.31 9.71 3.37
CA ILE A 101 34.61 9.98 4.63
C ILE A 101 35.45 10.93 5.47
N SER A 102 35.21 12.21 5.31
CA SER A 102 35.92 13.28 6.03
C SER A 102 35.05 14.51 6.21
N SER A 103 35.34 15.32 7.23
CA SER A 103 34.65 16.60 7.46
C SER A 103 34.83 17.60 6.33
N SER A 104 35.82 17.43 5.45
CA SER A 104 36.03 18.28 4.24
C SER A 104 35.08 17.94 3.10
N THR A 105 34.48 16.74 3.09
CA THR A 105 33.59 16.30 2.00
C THR A 105 32.18 16.89 2.17
N TYR A 106 31.48 16.60 3.26
CA TYR A 106 30.13 17.11 3.51
C TYR A 106 29.96 17.85 4.85
N GLY A 107 31.03 18.02 5.62
CA GLY A 107 30.91 18.59 6.97
C GLY A 107 30.32 20.00 7.01
N SER A 108 30.60 20.86 6.04
CA SER A 108 30.02 22.21 5.93
C SER A 108 28.53 22.17 5.59
N SER A 109 28.14 21.32 4.65
CA SER A 109 26.74 21.16 4.24
C SER A 109 25.91 20.56 5.37
N ILE A 110 26.44 19.54 6.08
CA ILE A 110 25.79 18.95 7.27
C ILE A 110 25.63 20.01 8.38
N ALA A 111 26.67 20.84 8.63
CA ALA A 111 26.58 21.93 9.59
C ALA A 111 25.50 22.96 9.21
N THR A 112 25.34 23.24 7.91
CA THR A 112 24.30 24.12 7.40
C THR A 112 22.90 23.52 7.61
N ILE A 113 22.67 22.25 7.29
CA ILE A 113 21.42 21.53 7.55
C ILE A 113 21.08 21.57 9.04
N ARG A 114 22.06 21.31 9.90
CA ARG A 114 21.87 21.37 11.37
C ARG A 114 21.51 22.75 11.87
N SER A 115 22.03 23.80 11.25
CA SER A 115 21.71 25.18 11.63
C SER A 115 20.23 25.54 11.40
N THR A 116 19.53 24.78 10.54
CA THR A 116 18.10 24.91 10.28
C THR A 116 17.25 23.92 11.10
N GLY A 117 17.88 23.15 11.99
CA GLY A 117 17.19 22.19 12.88
C GLY A 117 17.03 20.79 12.28
N GLY A 118 17.74 20.48 11.21
CA GLY A 118 17.79 19.17 10.56
C GLY A 118 19.01 18.33 10.93
N ASP A 119 19.19 17.21 10.26
CA ASP A 119 20.39 16.36 10.31
C ASP A 119 20.44 15.44 9.09
N VAL A 120 21.46 14.55 9.03
CA VAL A 120 21.62 13.58 7.96
C VAL A 120 21.71 12.16 8.51
N ILE A 121 21.32 11.19 7.67
CA ILE A 121 21.40 9.74 7.89
C ILE A 121 22.29 9.18 6.76
N PRO A 122 23.58 8.92 6.97
CA PRO A 122 24.39 8.25 5.96
C PRO A 122 23.87 6.84 5.69
N SER A 123 23.67 6.50 4.41
CA SER A 123 23.21 5.19 3.95
C SER A 123 24.34 4.41 3.31
N PHE A 124 24.49 3.15 3.69
CA PHE A 124 25.44 2.20 3.16
C PHE A 124 24.74 1.23 2.22
N GLY A 125 25.41 0.87 1.11
CA GLY A 125 24.88 -0.11 0.15
C GLY A 125 24.29 0.54 -1.09
N GLY A 126 23.04 0.21 -1.39
CA GLY A 126 22.32 0.59 -2.59
C GLY A 126 22.61 -0.35 -3.77
N TYR A 127 21.70 -0.39 -4.76
CA TYR A 127 21.70 -1.36 -5.85
C TYR A 127 23.08 -1.57 -6.52
N ALA A 128 23.80 -0.49 -6.87
CA ALA A 128 25.08 -0.59 -7.55
C ALA A 128 26.16 -1.26 -6.70
N ALA A 129 26.21 -0.96 -5.40
CA ALA A 129 27.15 -1.57 -4.46
C ALA A 129 26.82 -3.03 -4.21
N ASP A 130 25.57 -3.35 -4.02
CA ASP A 130 25.06 -4.68 -3.70
C ASP A 130 25.19 -5.63 -4.90
N HIS A 131 24.92 -5.12 -6.11
CA HIS A 131 25.17 -5.84 -7.35
C HIS A 131 26.67 -6.04 -7.63
N GLY A 132 27.47 -5.01 -7.36
CA GLY A 132 28.92 -4.97 -7.62
C GLY A 132 29.79 -5.63 -6.56
N GLY A 133 29.23 -5.98 -5.38
CA GLY A 133 29.96 -6.53 -4.24
C GLY A 133 30.88 -5.50 -3.55
N THR A 134 30.51 -4.23 -3.59
CA THR A 134 31.19 -3.09 -2.92
C THR A 134 30.43 -2.59 -1.70
N GLU A 135 29.27 -3.19 -1.35
CA GLU A 135 28.68 -3.04 -0.02
C GLU A 135 29.69 -3.50 1.02
N ILE A 136 29.85 -2.75 2.12
CA ILE A 136 30.97 -2.94 3.04
C ILE A 136 31.04 -4.35 3.63
N ALA A 137 29.91 -4.97 3.98
CA ALA A 137 29.91 -6.31 4.57
C ALA A 137 30.04 -7.44 3.54
N ASP A 138 29.79 -7.16 2.26
CA ASP A 138 30.05 -8.08 1.16
C ASP A 138 31.52 -7.97 0.71
N SER A 139 32.04 -6.76 0.65
CA SER A 139 33.41 -6.45 0.28
C SER A 139 34.42 -6.87 1.35
N CYS A 140 34.20 -6.45 2.60
CA CYS A 140 35.11 -6.69 3.73
C CYS A 140 34.74 -7.96 4.49
N THR A 141 35.69 -8.89 4.67
CA THR A 141 35.44 -10.13 5.41
C THR A 141 35.73 -10.02 6.91
N ASN A 142 36.27 -8.90 7.38
CA ASN A 142 36.63 -8.67 8.78
C ASN A 142 35.55 -7.83 9.49
N VAL A 143 34.81 -8.45 10.40
CA VAL A 143 33.69 -7.81 11.13
C VAL A 143 34.15 -6.58 11.90
N SER A 144 35.33 -6.61 12.54
CA SER A 144 35.85 -5.45 13.29
C SER A 144 36.20 -4.28 12.37
N SER A 145 36.66 -4.55 11.14
CA SER A 145 36.92 -3.50 10.15
C SER A 145 35.62 -2.88 9.62
N ILE A 146 34.57 -3.69 9.47
CA ILE A 146 33.22 -3.20 9.11
C ILE A 146 32.69 -2.29 10.23
N ALA A 147 32.76 -2.75 11.50
CA ALA A 147 32.36 -1.94 12.64
C ALA A 147 33.14 -0.62 12.71
N ALA A 148 34.47 -0.66 12.50
CA ALA A 148 35.30 0.53 12.47
C ALA A 148 34.93 1.51 11.34
N ALA A 149 34.47 1.02 10.18
CA ALA A 149 33.96 1.86 9.10
C ALA A 149 32.66 2.58 9.52
N TYR A 150 31.73 1.89 10.16
CA TYR A 150 30.50 2.50 10.71
C TYR A 150 30.85 3.54 11.77
N GLU A 151 31.72 3.22 12.74
CA GLU A 151 32.19 4.14 13.78
C GLU A 151 32.87 5.37 13.20
N ASN A 152 33.65 5.21 12.12
CA ASN A 152 34.29 6.33 11.41
C ASN A 152 33.26 7.30 10.82
N VAL A 153 32.22 6.81 10.14
CA VAL A 153 31.15 7.66 9.60
C VAL A 153 30.39 8.36 10.73
N ILE A 154 30.02 7.61 11.80
CA ILE A 154 29.32 8.15 12.97
C ILE A 154 30.14 9.28 13.63
N THR A 155 31.43 9.07 13.82
CA THR A 155 32.29 10.04 14.52
C THR A 155 32.67 11.22 13.64
N THR A 156 32.96 10.99 12.36
CA THR A 156 33.33 12.04 11.40
C THR A 156 32.22 13.06 11.23
N TYR A 157 31.00 12.60 11.07
CA TYR A 157 29.84 13.47 10.86
C TYR A 157 29.00 13.71 12.11
N ASN A 158 29.34 13.05 13.23
CA ASN A 158 28.59 13.13 14.50
C ASN A 158 27.10 12.83 14.35
N VAL A 159 26.77 11.81 13.55
CA VAL A 159 25.39 11.37 13.30
C VAL A 159 24.89 10.40 14.37
N THR A 160 23.59 10.26 14.46
CA THR A 160 22.91 9.40 15.44
C THR A 160 22.17 8.23 14.83
N ARG A 161 22.11 8.15 13.48
CA ARG A 161 21.56 7.01 12.73
C ARG A 161 22.42 6.72 11.52
N LEU A 162 22.60 5.44 11.22
CA LEU A 162 23.05 4.93 9.91
C LEU A 162 21.92 4.13 9.29
N ASP A 163 21.78 4.26 7.98
CA ASP A 163 20.93 3.43 7.16
C ASP A 163 21.75 2.36 6.43
N LEU A 164 21.15 1.19 6.22
CA LEU A 164 21.75 0.04 5.54
C LEU A 164 20.81 -0.38 4.43
N ASP A 165 21.00 0.19 3.26
CA ASP A 165 20.24 -0.12 2.06
C ASP A 165 20.77 -1.43 1.46
N THR A 166 19.97 -2.48 1.56
CA THR A 166 20.39 -3.85 1.27
C THR A 166 19.51 -4.47 0.20
N GLU A 167 20.11 -4.67 -0.96
CA GLU A 167 19.42 -5.08 -2.18
C GLU A 167 20.11 -6.28 -2.85
N ASP A 168 19.59 -6.69 -3.99
CA ASP A 168 20.14 -7.63 -4.98
C ASP A 168 20.98 -8.79 -4.36
N ASN A 169 22.26 -8.88 -4.69
CA ASN A 169 23.14 -9.95 -4.23
C ASN A 169 23.36 -9.95 -2.71
N SER A 170 23.32 -8.77 -2.07
CA SER A 170 23.49 -8.61 -0.63
C SER A 170 22.35 -9.23 0.19
N LEU A 171 21.15 -9.39 -0.39
CA LEU A 171 20.03 -10.12 0.22
C LEU A 171 20.23 -11.63 0.28
N THR A 172 21.12 -12.17 -0.53
CA THR A 172 21.39 -13.62 -0.63
C THR A 172 22.76 -14.02 -0.12
N ASN A 173 23.67 -13.06 0.08
CA ASN A 173 24.98 -13.28 0.69
C ASN A 173 24.86 -13.48 2.21
N THR A 174 24.53 -14.70 2.64
CA THR A 174 24.34 -15.03 4.06
C THR A 174 25.54 -14.71 4.95
N ALA A 175 26.77 -14.81 4.40
CA ALA A 175 27.98 -14.44 5.13
C ALA A 175 28.12 -12.91 5.27
N GLY A 176 27.72 -12.13 4.26
CA GLY A 176 27.64 -10.67 4.31
C GLY A 176 26.61 -10.21 5.33
N ILE A 177 25.40 -10.76 5.27
CA ILE A 177 24.33 -10.52 6.24
C ILE A 177 24.80 -10.74 7.68
N ASP A 178 25.46 -11.88 7.93
CA ASP A 178 25.96 -12.23 9.27
C ASP A 178 27.05 -11.27 9.75
N ARG A 179 27.99 -10.88 8.87
CA ARG A 179 29.02 -9.88 9.18
C ARG A 179 28.44 -8.51 9.48
N ARG A 180 27.47 -8.07 8.69
CA ARG A 180 26.78 -6.77 8.84
C ARG A 180 26.12 -6.70 10.21
N ASN A 181 25.33 -7.70 10.56
CA ASN A 181 24.61 -7.72 11.84
C ASN A 181 25.57 -7.85 13.05
N LYS A 182 26.66 -8.60 12.93
CA LYS A 182 27.70 -8.64 13.97
C LYS A 182 28.40 -7.29 14.13
N ALA A 183 28.66 -6.58 13.02
CA ALA A 183 29.27 -5.26 13.06
C ALA A 183 28.32 -4.22 13.71
N ILE A 184 27.01 -4.26 13.39
CA ILE A 184 25.99 -3.44 14.08
C ILE A 184 26.09 -3.65 15.59
N LYS A 185 26.08 -4.90 16.05
CA LYS A 185 26.17 -5.21 17.50
C LYS A 185 27.46 -4.68 18.11
N MET A 186 28.59 -4.75 17.42
CA MET A 186 29.86 -4.17 17.92
C MET A 186 29.77 -2.65 18.06
N VAL A 187 29.18 -1.97 17.08
CA VAL A 187 28.99 -0.50 17.12
C VAL A 187 28.04 -0.09 18.24
N GLU A 188 26.97 -0.85 18.48
CA GLU A 188 26.07 -0.62 19.61
C GLU A 188 26.80 -0.71 20.96
N ASP A 189 27.65 -1.75 21.15
CA ASP A 189 28.43 -1.94 22.34
C ASP A 189 29.47 -0.83 22.54
N TRP A 190 30.16 -0.44 21.45
CA TRP A 190 31.04 0.71 21.46
C TRP A 190 30.31 2.00 21.83
N ALA A 191 29.15 2.28 21.17
CA ALA A 191 28.38 3.49 21.42
C ALA A 191 27.93 3.58 22.90
N ALA A 192 27.44 2.46 23.44
CA ALA A 192 27.09 2.38 24.87
C ALA A 192 28.30 2.65 25.78
N GLY A 193 29.48 2.12 25.42
CA GLY A 193 30.72 2.31 26.16
C GLY A 193 31.22 3.76 26.19
N VAL A 194 30.88 4.57 25.16
CA VAL A 194 31.27 5.99 25.06
C VAL A 194 30.10 6.95 25.34
N GLY A 195 28.96 6.44 25.78
CA GLY A 195 27.79 7.23 26.16
C GLY A 195 27.06 7.86 24.94
N ARG A 196 27.17 7.25 23.75
CA ARG A 196 26.44 7.65 22.54
C ARG A 196 25.18 6.82 22.36
N THR A 197 24.18 7.42 21.75
CA THR A 197 23.04 6.68 21.18
C THR A 197 23.20 6.65 19.66
N VAL A 198 23.21 5.45 19.08
CA VAL A 198 23.25 5.23 17.64
C VAL A 198 22.10 4.32 17.27
N GLN A 199 21.37 4.66 16.22
CA GLN A 199 20.30 3.87 15.63
C GLN A 199 20.77 3.26 14.31
N PHE A 200 20.17 2.12 13.95
CA PHE A 200 20.33 1.49 12.65
C PHE A 200 18.97 1.31 11.99
N SER A 201 18.85 1.77 10.75
CA SER A 201 17.75 1.40 9.85
C SER A 201 18.25 0.40 8.81
N TYR A 202 17.38 -0.51 8.41
CA TYR A 202 17.52 -1.29 7.19
C TYR A 202 16.53 -0.76 6.15
N THR A 203 17.01 -0.45 4.96
CA THR A 203 16.17 -0.24 3.79
C THR A 203 16.20 -1.50 2.93
N LEU A 204 15.01 -2.05 2.65
CA LEU A 204 14.86 -3.40 2.05
C LEU A 204 13.78 -3.38 0.96
N PRO A 205 13.99 -4.11 -0.16
CA PRO A 205 12.92 -4.37 -1.13
C PRO A 205 11.76 -5.11 -0.47
N THR A 206 10.55 -4.82 -0.91
CA THR A 206 9.34 -5.45 -0.40
C THR A 206 8.47 -6.01 -1.51
N THR A 207 7.47 -6.80 -1.13
CA THR A 207 6.31 -7.14 -1.98
C THR A 207 5.13 -6.30 -1.54
N THR A 208 4.04 -6.31 -2.26
CA THR A 208 2.79 -5.64 -1.86
C THR A 208 2.18 -6.17 -0.55
N SER A 209 2.77 -7.21 0.06
CA SER A 209 2.29 -7.84 1.31
C SER A 209 3.34 -7.92 2.43
N GLY A 210 4.43 -7.18 2.32
CA GLY A 210 5.56 -7.17 3.26
C GLY A 210 6.83 -7.72 2.66
N LEU A 211 7.88 -7.88 3.48
CA LEU A 211 9.17 -8.38 3.03
C LEU A 211 9.07 -9.78 2.43
N ALA A 212 9.77 -9.99 1.32
CA ALA A 212 10.06 -11.33 0.81
C ALA A 212 10.94 -12.11 1.80
N SER A 213 11.08 -13.43 1.59
CA SER A 213 11.85 -14.28 2.49
C SER A 213 13.32 -13.87 2.64
N SER A 214 13.92 -13.28 1.60
CA SER A 214 15.30 -12.78 1.63
C SER A 214 15.45 -11.57 2.57
N GLY A 215 14.60 -10.57 2.46
CA GLY A 215 14.61 -9.42 3.37
C GLY A 215 14.27 -9.82 4.82
N LEU A 216 13.32 -10.75 5.00
CA LEU A 216 13.01 -11.29 6.33
C LEU A 216 14.20 -12.02 6.95
N ALA A 217 15.01 -12.74 6.15
CA ALA A 217 16.20 -13.43 6.63
C ALA A 217 17.27 -12.46 7.16
N VAL A 218 17.40 -11.25 6.61
CA VAL A 218 18.28 -10.20 7.14
C VAL A 218 17.90 -9.85 8.58
N LEU A 219 16.60 -9.64 8.84
CA LEU A 219 16.10 -9.30 10.17
C LEU A 219 16.17 -10.47 11.15
N GLN A 220 15.91 -11.70 10.69
CA GLN A 220 16.07 -12.90 11.50
C GLN A 220 17.52 -13.09 11.94
N ASN A 221 18.47 -12.82 11.05
CA ASN A 221 19.89 -12.85 11.38
C ASN A 221 20.29 -11.74 12.37
N ALA A 222 19.71 -10.53 12.23
CA ALA A 222 19.90 -9.44 13.19
C ALA A 222 19.46 -9.87 14.61
N VAL A 223 18.25 -10.43 14.74
CA VAL A 223 17.75 -10.98 16.02
C VAL A 223 18.69 -12.05 16.56
N SER A 224 19.18 -12.96 15.71
CA SER A 224 20.08 -14.06 16.11
C SER A 224 21.44 -13.55 16.62
N ASN A 225 21.91 -12.42 16.10
CA ASN A 225 23.15 -11.76 16.52
C ASN A 225 22.95 -10.72 17.64
N ASN A 226 21.73 -10.56 18.17
CA ASN A 226 21.36 -9.51 19.12
C ASN A 226 21.70 -8.10 18.61
N ALA A 227 21.71 -7.91 17.32
CA ALA A 227 21.82 -6.59 16.69
C ALA A 227 20.44 -5.90 16.72
N ARG A 228 20.42 -4.67 17.23
CA ARG A 228 19.19 -3.90 17.29
C ARG A 228 18.90 -3.26 15.92
N VAL A 229 17.71 -3.48 15.40
CA VAL A 229 17.18 -2.75 14.27
C VAL A 229 16.15 -1.77 14.80
N ASP A 230 16.40 -0.47 14.61
CA ASP A 230 15.53 0.58 15.12
C ASP A 230 14.40 0.91 14.13
N VAL A 231 14.71 0.89 12.83
CA VAL A 231 13.74 1.11 11.75
C VAL A 231 13.96 0.06 10.64
N VAL A 232 12.86 -0.44 10.10
CA VAL A 232 12.83 -1.22 8.86
C VAL A 232 12.06 -0.38 7.85
N ASN A 233 12.80 0.22 6.93
CA ASN A 233 12.30 1.05 5.86
C ASN A 233 12.11 0.16 4.63
N ILE A 234 10.90 0.10 4.08
CA ILE A 234 10.61 -0.76 2.92
C ILE A 234 10.45 0.08 1.66
N MET A 235 11.04 -0.38 0.57
CA MET A 235 10.92 0.22 -0.76
C MET A 235 9.59 -0.19 -1.36
N THR A 236 8.60 0.71 -1.33
CA THR A 236 7.23 0.47 -1.80
C THR A 236 7.07 0.86 -3.27
N PHE A 237 7.97 0.38 -4.10
CA PHE A 237 8.08 0.54 -5.54
C PHE A 237 8.88 -0.64 -6.11
N ASP A 238 9.00 -0.74 -7.43
CA ASP A 238 9.75 -1.79 -8.14
C ASP A 238 9.35 -3.20 -7.70
N TYR A 239 8.05 -3.48 -7.62
CA TYR A 239 7.55 -4.80 -7.24
C TYR A 239 7.83 -5.88 -8.29
N TYR A 240 7.98 -5.51 -9.56
CA TYR A 240 8.29 -6.39 -10.71
C TYR A 240 7.38 -7.62 -10.83
N ASP A 241 6.14 -7.55 -10.38
CA ASP A 241 5.20 -8.68 -10.37
C ASP A 241 4.31 -8.77 -11.62
N GLY A 242 4.41 -7.79 -12.52
CA GLY A 242 3.67 -7.73 -13.78
C GLY A 242 2.26 -7.17 -13.65
N ALA A 243 1.86 -6.70 -12.48
CA ALA A 243 0.58 -6.08 -12.23
C ALA A 243 0.62 -4.55 -12.46
N THR A 244 -0.55 -3.94 -12.45
CA THR A 244 -0.70 -2.48 -12.32
C THR A 244 -1.08 -2.17 -10.89
N HIS A 245 -0.39 -1.20 -10.30
CA HIS A 245 -0.45 -0.90 -8.89
C HIS A 245 -1.19 0.41 -8.59
N GLU A 246 -1.85 0.47 -7.44
CA GLU A 246 -2.31 1.69 -6.79
C GLU A 246 -1.40 1.91 -5.59
N MET A 247 -0.35 2.71 -5.82
CA MET A 247 0.85 2.76 -4.98
C MET A 247 0.55 3.13 -3.53
N ALA A 248 -0.38 4.05 -3.27
CA ALA A 248 -0.72 4.42 -1.89
C ALA A 248 -1.38 3.27 -1.11
N ASN A 249 -2.16 2.38 -1.75
CA ASN A 249 -2.75 1.23 -1.07
C ASN A 249 -1.73 0.11 -0.89
N ASP A 250 -0.86 -0.08 -1.88
CA ASP A 250 0.18 -1.11 -1.83
C ASP A 250 1.22 -0.78 -0.75
N THR A 251 1.62 0.50 -0.61
CA THR A 251 2.42 0.99 0.53
C THR A 251 1.80 0.61 1.87
N LYS A 252 0.51 0.91 2.06
CA LYS A 252 -0.20 0.60 3.31
C LYS A 252 -0.28 -0.89 3.58
N THR A 253 -0.49 -1.69 2.53
CA THR A 253 -0.62 -3.15 2.63
C THR A 253 0.74 -3.80 2.90
N ALA A 254 1.79 -3.38 2.19
CA ALA A 254 3.15 -3.83 2.41
C ALA A 254 3.63 -3.51 3.84
N ALA A 255 3.39 -2.30 4.31
CA ALA A 255 3.75 -1.88 5.67
C ALA A 255 2.97 -2.64 6.75
N ALA A 256 1.70 -2.98 6.51
CA ALA A 256 0.93 -3.83 7.43
C ALA A 256 1.47 -5.27 7.45
N GLY A 257 1.90 -5.80 6.31
CA GLY A 257 2.59 -7.07 6.22
C GLY A 257 3.90 -7.08 7.00
N LEU A 258 4.71 -6.01 6.86
CA LEU A 258 5.94 -5.84 7.63
C LEU A 258 5.65 -5.78 9.14
N GLU A 259 4.65 -5.02 9.58
CA GLU A 259 4.29 -4.97 11.02
C GLU A 259 3.97 -6.37 11.56
N GLY A 260 3.21 -7.18 10.84
CA GLY A 260 2.92 -8.57 11.21
C GLY A 260 4.19 -9.46 11.25
N GLN A 261 5.16 -9.23 10.35
CA GLN A 261 6.46 -9.91 10.37
C GLN A 261 7.30 -9.49 11.57
N LEU A 262 7.34 -8.17 11.87
CA LEU A 262 8.00 -7.64 13.05
C LEU A 262 7.38 -8.14 14.36
N ALA A 263 6.04 -8.30 14.42
CA ALA A 263 5.37 -8.91 15.57
C ALA A 263 5.85 -10.34 15.84
N SER A 264 6.14 -11.09 14.79
CA SER A 264 6.68 -12.46 14.90
C SER A 264 8.14 -12.46 15.36
N LEU A 265 8.95 -11.47 14.93
CA LEU A 265 10.36 -11.34 15.33
C LEU A 265 10.54 -10.77 16.74
N TYR A 266 9.65 -9.89 17.15
CA TYR A 266 9.71 -9.15 18.43
C TYR A 266 8.43 -9.32 19.25
N PRO A 267 8.08 -10.54 19.69
CA PRO A 267 6.78 -10.85 20.32
C PRO A 267 6.54 -10.12 21.65
N GLY A 268 7.57 -9.46 22.20
CA GLY A 268 7.46 -8.64 23.41
C GLY A 268 7.09 -7.18 23.18
N LYS A 269 7.01 -6.73 21.92
CA LYS A 269 6.67 -5.34 21.59
C LYS A 269 5.16 -5.18 21.40
N SER A 270 4.62 -4.03 21.82
CA SER A 270 3.24 -3.64 21.52
C SER A 270 3.10 -3.25 20.04
N ALA A 271 1.87 -3.25 19.53
CA ALA A 271 1.58 -2.81 18.15
C ALA A 271 2.11 -1.40 17.86
N SER A 272 1.96 -0.46 18.80
CA SER A 272 2.53 0.90 18.65
C SER A 272 4.05 0.91 18.57
N GLN A 273 4.73 0.03 19.32
CA GLN A 273 6.19 -0.09 19.23
C GLN A 273 6.63 -0.72 17.92
N LEU A 274 5.84 -1.66 17.38
CA LEU A 274 6.11 -2.29 16.07
C LEU A 274 5.90 -1.30 14.94
N TRP A 275 4.79 -0.55 14.94
CA TRP A 275 4.58 0.53 13.96
C TRP A 275 5.67 1.61 14.04
N GLY A 276 6.17 1.92 15.24
CA GLY A 276 7.32 2.81 15.45
C GLY A 276 8.67 2.26 14.96
N MET A 277 8.71 1.04 14.41
CA MET A 277 9.87 0.47 13.69
C MET A 277 9.67 0.47 12.17
N VAL A 278 8.49 0.78 11.66
CA VAL A 278 8.19 0.78 10.21
C VAL A 278 8.61 2.10 9.59
N GLY A 279 9.33 2.04 8.48
CA GLY A 279 9.55 3.13 7.54
C GLY A 279 9.05 2.73 6.15
N VAL A 280 8.70 3.71 5.34
CA VAL A 280 8.34 3.50 3.92
C VAL A 280 9.11 4.48 3.04
N THR A 281 9.64 3.96 1.94
CA THR A 281 10.28 4.74 0.88
C THR A 281 9.45 4.60 -0.38
N GLU A 282 8.99 5.74 -0.90
CA GLU A 282 8.26 5.81 -2.17
C GLU A 282 9.22 6.13 -3.33
N MET A 283 8.76 6.01 -4.57
CA MET A 283 9.46 6.56 -5.73
C MET A 283 8.56 7.58 -6.44
N PRO A 284 8.80 8.91 -6.32
CA PRO A 284 7.97 9.92 -6.94
C PRO A 284 7.83 9.73 -8.45
N GLY A 285 6.59 9.60 -8.93
CA GLY A 285 6.28 9.40 -10.34
C GLY A 285 6.44 7.96 -10.81
N ILE A 286 6.91 7.81 -12.04
CA ILE A 286 7.10 6.52 -12.69
C ILE A 286 8.40 5.90 -12.18
N ASP A 287 8.34 4.71 -11.59
CA ASP A 287 9.53 4.00 -11.09
C ASP A 287 10.31 3.27 -12.19
N ASP A 288 11.29 2.45 -11.81
CA ASP A 288 12.17 1.77 -12.77
C ASP A 288 11.47 0.58 -13.46
N TYR A 289 10.40 0.03 -12.88
CA TYR A 289 9.55 -0.95 -13.55
C TYR A 289 8.70 -0.30 -14.65
N GLY A 290 8.31 0.96 -14.48
CA GLY A 290 7.62 1.77 -15.47
C GLY A 290 6.21 2.19 -15.09
N ALA A 291 5.41 2.58 -16.08
CA ALA A 291 4.10 3.24 -15.86
C ALA A 291 3.06 2.42 -15.08
N ALA A 292 3.27 1.10 -14.92
CA ALA A 292 2.40 0.23 -14.13
C ALA A 292 2.53 0.50 -12.62
N GLU A 293 3.66 1.03 -12.21
CA GLU A 293 4.00 1.38 -10.83
C GLU A 293 4.32 2.88 -10.76
N THR A 294 3.29 3.71 -10.73
CA THR A 294 3.45 5.18 -10.73
C THR A 294 2.91 5.77 -9.43
N PHE A 295 3.80 6.32 -8.60
CA PHE A 295 3.41 7.08 -7.41
C PHE A 295 2.96 8.49 -7.81
N GLN A 296 1.64 8.70 -7.83
CA GLN A 296 1.01 9.93 -8.28
C GLN A 296 1.04 11.02 -7.20
N THR A 297 0.92 12.27 -7.61
CA THR A 297 0.72 13.38 -6.66
C THR A 297 -0.50 13.20 -5.76
N SER A 298 -1.53 12.49 -6.23
CA SER A 298 -2.73 12.13 -5.44
C SER A 298 -2.46 11.14 -4.31
N ASP A 299 -1.36 10.39 -4.35
CA ASP A 299 -1.05 9.31 -3.42
C ASP A 299 -0.35 9.83 -2.14
N ALA A 300 0.37 10.93 -2.27
CA ALA A 300 1.19 11.48 -1.19
C ALA A 300 0.37 11.85 0.07
N ALA A 301 -0.72 12.57 -0.07
CA ALA A 301 -1.55 12.97 1.07
C ALA A 301 -2.24 11.78 1.77
N PRO A 302 -2.80 10.78 1.06
CA PRO A 302 -3.28 9.53 1.66
C PRO A 302 -2.21 8.73 2.40
N VAL A 303 -0.96 8.67 1.88
CA VAL A 303 0.16 8.00 2.57
C VAL A 303 0.55 8.78 3.82
N LEU A 304 0.72 10.11 3.74
CA LEU A 304 1.02 10.95 4.91
C LEU A 304 -0.03 10.79 6.02
N SER A 305 -1.31 10.86 5.67
CA SER A 305 -2.42 10.72 6.63
C SER A 305 -2.40 9.36 7.31
N TRP A 306 -2.18 8.29 6.55
CA TRP A 306 -2.06 6.94 7.06
C TRP A 306 -0.82 6.79 7.95
N ALA A 307 0.34 7.25 7.52
CA ALA A 307 1.59 7.20 8.27
C ALA A 307 1.46 7.87 9.65
N ASN A 308 0.87 9.07 9.68
CA ASN A 308 0.54 9.76 10.93
C ASN A 308 -0.40 8.93 11.81
N SER A 309 -1.44 8.30 11.23
CA SER A 309 -2.43 7.51 11.98
C SER A 309 -1.82 6.24 12.59
N LYS A 310 -0.81 5.66 11.95
CA LYS A 310 -0.09 4.48 12.43
C LYS A 310 1.06 4.81 13.36
N GLY A 311 1.61 6.01 13.27
CA GLY A 311 2.80 6.42 14.00
C GLY A 311 4.04 5.65 13.54
N ILE A 312 4.25 5.54 12.21
CA ILE A 312 5.45 4.91 11.67
C ILE A 312 6.69 5.78 11.93
N ALA A 313 7.87 5.17 11.87
CA ALA A 313 9.13 5.85 12.18
C ALA A 313 9.55 6.83 11.08
N GLU A 314 9.35 6.46 9.82
CA GLU A 314 9.95 7.19 8.69
C GLU A 314 9.05 7.18 7.45
N ILE A 315 8.99 8.34 6.79
CA ILE A 315 8.62 8.46 5.39
C ILE A 315 9.86 8.92 4.64
N SER A 316 10.18 8.26 3.56
CA SER A 316 11.26 8.60 2.66
C SER A 316 10.79 8.50 1.21
N PHE A 317 11.64 8.86 0.27
CA PHE A 317 11.46 8.54 -1.15
C PHE A 317 12.80 8.56 -1.90
N TRP A 318 12.89 7.80 -2.97
CA TRP A 318 13.98 7.78 -3.94
C TRP A 318 13.58 8.61 -5.17
N ALA A 319 14.20 9.79 -5.43
CA ALA A 319 15.13 10.48 -4.56
C ALA A 319 14.79 11.97 -4.55
N LEU A 320 15.48 12.75 -3.74
CA LEU A 320 15.20 14.18 -3.61
C LEU A 320 15.35 14.92 -4.96
N GLN A 321 16.38 14.58 -5.73
CA GLN A 321 16.64 15.14 -7.05
C GLN A 321 15.53 14.82 -8.06
N ARG A 322 14.80 13.72 -7.84
CA ARG A 322 13.68 13.28 -8.67
C ARG A 322 12.39 14.09 -8.46
N ASP A 323 12.26 14.83 -7.34
CA ASP A 323 11.02 15.51 -6.96
C ASP A 323 10.73 16.76 -7.82
N ASN A 324 10.57 16.54 -9.13
CA ASN A 324 10.18 17.57 -10.09
C ASN A 324 9.51 16.99 -11.34
N GLY A 325 8.78 17.85 -12.08
CA GLY A 325 8.08 17.52 -13.32
C GLY A 325 8.87 17.82 -14.61
N GLY A 326 10.21 17.79 -14.59
CA GLY A 326 11.06 18.22 -15.72
C GLY A 326 10.98 17.33 -16.97
N CYS A 327 10.47 16.09 -16.86
CA CYS A 327 10.47 15.09 -17.94
C CYS A 327 9.10 14.41 -18.17
N VAL A 328 8.04 15.17 -18.04
CA VAL A 328 6.65 14.66 -18.20
C VAL A 328 6.46 13.92 -19.52
N GLY A 329 5.89 12.71 -19.43
CA GLY A 329 5.60 11.86 -20.58
C GLY A 329 6.77 10.98 -21.04
N THR A 330 7.86 10.94 -20.26
CA THR A 330 8.94 9.95 -20.36
C THR A 330 8.87 8.98 -19.18
N GLY A 331 9.64 7.89 -19.21
CA GLY A 331 9.92 7.15 -17.97
C GLY A 331 10.58 8.07 -16.95
N GLY A 332 10.40 7.81 -15.66
CA GLY A 332 11.10 8.52 -14.61
C GLY A 332 12.62 8.33 -14.70
N SER A 333 13.38 9.14 -13.99
CA SER A 333 14.84 9.03 -13.86
C SER A 333 15.27 9.62 -12.52
N ASP A 334 16.53 9.45 -12.14
CA ASP A 334 17.08 10.03 -10.90
C ASP A 334 16.92 11.56 -10.81
N SER A 335 16.70 12.24 -11.92
CA SER A 335 16.59 13.70 -11.98
C SER A 335 15.18 14.25 -12.21
N CYS A 336 14.16 13.39 -12.44
CA CYS A 336 12.78 13.82 -12.64
C CYS A 336 11.77 12.65 -12.58
N SER A 337 10.55 12.93 -12.14
CA SER A 337 9.54 11.92 -11.82
C SER A 337 8.79 11.32 -13.02
N GLY A 338 8.87 11.89 -14.22
CA GLY A 338 8.10 11.46 -15.39
C GLY A 338 6.64 11.91 -15.41
N ILE A 339 6.11 12.47 -14.31
CA ILE A 339 4.71 12.92 -14.18
C ILE A 339 4.61 14.44 -14.05
N ALA A 340 3.40 14.96 -14.28
CA ALA A 340 3.14 16.39 -14.11
C ALA A 340 3.05 16.74 -12.62
N GLN A 341 4.01 17.49 -12.13
CA GLN A 341 4.08 18.01 -10.76
C GLN A 341 4.84 19.32 -10.70
N SER A 342 4.66 20.10 -9.63
CA SER A 342 5.56 21.18 -9.29
C SER A 342 6.84 20.63 -8.67
N THR A 343 7.97 21.32 -8.84
CA THR A 343 9.20 20.99 -8.12
C THR A 343 8.96 20.99 -6.61
N TRP A 344 9.49 20.01 -5.92
CA TRP A 344 9.35 19.77 -4.48
C TRP A 344 7.90 19.47 -4.02
N TYR A 345 7.05 18.92 -4.91
CA TYR A 345 5.68 18.60 -4.55
C TYR A 345 5.60 17.56 -3.42
N PHE A 346 6.35 16.47 -3.57
CA PHE A 346 6.35 15.37 -2.60
C PHE A 346 7.06 15.78 -1.32
N SER A 347 8.20 16.49 -1.40
CA SER A 347 8.90 17.06 -0.25
C SER A 347 7.99 17.96 0.58
N ASN A 348 7.31 18.93 -0.06
CA ASN A 348 6.39 19.83 0.62
C ASN A 348 5.17 19.10 1.23
N THR A 349 4.75 17.99 0.63
CA THR A 349 3.64 17.19 1.15
C THR A 349 4.06 16.38 2.36
N PHE A 350 5.27 15.78 2.36
CA PHE A 350 5.73 14.87 3.42
C PHE A 350 6.47 15.57 4.56
N GLU A 351 7.03 16.77 4.37
CA GLU A 351 7.76 17.49 5.42
C GLU A 351 6.97 17.67 6.74
N PRO A 352 5.65 17.93 6.71
CA PRO A 352 4.84 18.01 7.94
C PRO A 352 4.86 16.74 8.81
N PHE A 353 5.26 15.58 8.26
CA PHE A 353 5.40 14.35 9.02
C PHE A 353 6.43 14.49 10.15
N THR A 354 7.55 15.19 9.89
CA THR A 354 8.59 15.45 10.88
C THR A 354 8.14 16.42 11.97
N SER A 355 7.39 17.45 11.59
CA SER A 355 7.02 18.54 12.52
C SER A 355 5.66 18.34 13.19
N GLY A 356 4.87 17.41 12.65
CA GLY A 356 3.45 17.26 12.97
C GLY A 356 3.03 15.90 13.47
N SER A 357 3.93 15.03 13.94
CA SER A 357 3.46 13.82 14.58
C SER A 357 2.59 14.21 15.79
N THR A 358 1.29 14.39 15.53
CA THR A 358 0.31 14.13 16.57
C THR A 358 0.60 12.69 16.99
N PRO A 359 0.85 12.43 18.28
CA PRO A 359 0.95 11.05 18.75
C PRO A 359 -0.21 10.25 18.12
N PRO A 360 -0.04 8.95 17.78
CA PRO A 360 -1.17 8.12 17.35
C PRO A 360 -2.33 8.45 18.24
N PRO A 361 -3.53 8.67 17.73
CA PRO A 361 -4.62 9.18 18.55
C PRO A 361 -4.69 8.30 19.80
N THR A 362 -4.52 8.93 20.96
CA THR A 362 -4.60 8.22 22.24
C THR A 362 -5.94 7.53 22.43
N ASN A 363 -6.88 7.83 21.54
CA ASN A 363 -8.22 7.27 21.45
C ASN A 363 -8.50 6.81 20.02
N ASP A 364 -9.16 5.68 19.87
CA ASP A 364 -9.66 5.19 18.61
C ASP A 364 -10.94 4.37 18.80
N PHE A 365 -11.70 4.13 17.72
CA PHE A 365 -12.98 3.44 17.78
C PHE A 365 -13.22 2.61 16.52
N SER A 366 -14.20 1.74 16.54
CA SER A 366 -14.70 1.02 15.36
C SER A 366 -16.18 1.29 15.16
N VAL A 367 -16.63 1.07 13.91
CA VAL A 367 -18.04 1.12 13.51
C VAL A 367 -18.40 -0.23 12.88
N GLY A 368 -19.51 -0.82 13.33
CA GLY A 368 -20.07 -2.03 12.77
C GLY A 368 -21.56 -1.86 12.48
N VAL A 369 -22.11 -2.67 11.57
CA VAL A 369 -23.54 -2.71 11.26
C VAL A 369 -24.05 -4.14 11.27
N SER A 370 -25.19 -4.40 11.90
CA SER A 370 -25.79 -5.73 11.99
C SER A 370 -27.33 -5.65 11.96
N PRO A 371 -28.01 -6.45 11.08
CA PRO A 371 -27.42 -7.26 10.02
C PRO A 371 -26.68 -6.41 8.99
N THR A 372 -25.77 -7.02 8.23
CA THR A 372 -24.97 -6.36 7.18
C THR A 372 -25.77 -6.16 5.87
N SER A 373 -26.94 -6.79 5.76
CA SER A 373 -27.79 -6.66 4.56
C SER A 373 -29.27 -6.87 4.89
N ALA A 374 -30.12 -6.36 4.00
CA ALA A 374 -31.54 -6.67 3.97
C ALA A 374 -32.09 -6.60 2.55
N SER A 375 -33.12 -7.42 2.27
CA SER A 375 -33.92 -7.36 1.05
C SER A 375 -35.33 -6.92 1.38
N LEU A 376 -35.90 -6.00 0.60
CA LEU A 376 -37.25 -5.50 0.80
C LEU A 376 -37.90 -5.05 -0.53
N ALA A 377 -39.22 -5.07 -0.57
CA ALA A 377 -39.94 -4.50 -1.70
C ALA A 377 -39.89 -2.97 -1.70
N GLN A 378 -40.13 -2.37 -2.87
CA GLN A 378 -40.36 -0.93 -3.01
C GLN A 378 -41.44 -0.45 -2.02
N GLY A 379 -41.20 0.70 -1.38
CA GLY A 379 -42.07 1.21 -0.31
C GLY A 379 -41.85 0.58 1.07
N GLY A 380 -40.93 -0.38 1.15
CA GLY A 380 -40.60 -1.06 2.42
C GLY A 380 -39.54 -0.29 3.24
N THR A 381 -39.31 -0.82 4.45
CA THR A 381 -38.31 -0.23 5.38
C THR A 381 -37.44 -1.35 5.96
N ALA A 382 -36.12 -1.18 5.84
CA ALA A 382 -35.11 -2.02 6.49
C ALA A 382 -34.57 -1.34 7.75
N LYS A 383 -34.16 -2.14 8.72
CA LYS A 383 -33.51 -1.67 9.95
C LYS A 383 -32.26 -2.48 10.24
N ALA A 384 -31.23 -1.80 10.73
CA ALA A 384 -30.02 -2.44 11.25
C ALA A 384 -29.54 -1.67 12.49
N THR A 385 -28.74 -2.33 13.31
CA THR A 385 -28.07 -1.70 14.45
C THR A 385 -26.66 -1.34 14.04
N VAL A 386 -26.31 -0.06 14.18
CA VAL A 386 -24.94 0.42 14.11
C VAL A 386 -24.36 0.34 15.51
N SER A 387 -23.24 -0.35 15.66
CA SER A 387 -22.50 -0.47 16.92
C SER A 387 -21.16 0.23 16.79
N THR A 388 -20.72 0.86 17.86
CA THR A 388 -19.37 1.43 17.99
C THR A 388 -18.67 0.78 19.16
N ALA A 389 -17.34 0.66 19.08
CA ALA A 389 -16.53 0.16 20.18
C ALA A 389 -15.25 1.00 20.32
N VAL A 390 -14.75 1.16 21.55
CA VAL A 390 -13.42 1.71 21.78
C VAL A 390 -12.40 0.67 21.34
N THR A 391 -11.48 1.04 20.45
CA THR A 391 -10.37 0.18 20.00
C THR A 391 -9.06 0.60 20.64
N ASN A 392 -8.95 1.88 21.05
CA ASN A 392 -7.82 2.38 21.81
C ASN A 392 -8.23 3.58 22.70
N GLY A 393 -7.59 3.74 23.87
CA GLY A 393 -7.75 4.88 24.77
C GLY A 393 -9.11 4.98 25.44
N THR A 394 -9.69 6.17 25.49
CA THR A 394 -10.96 6.50 26.14
C THR A 394 -12.10 6.66 25.15
N ALA A 395 -13.33 6.41 25.60
CA ALA A 395 -14.52 6.57 24.78
C ALA A 395 -14.71 8.02 24.30
N GLN A 396 -14.91 8.21 23.00
CA GLN A 396 -15.12 9.49 22.33
C GLN A 396 -16.58 9.66 21.90
N SER A 397 -17.00 10.91 21.69
CA SER A 397 -18.25 11.20 20.99
C SER A 397 -18.05 11.00 19.50
N ILE A 398 -18.92 10.17 18.89
CA ILE A 398 -18.85 9.79 17.47
C ILE A 398 -20.10 10.36 16.78
N ALA A 399 -19.92 11.23 15.81
CA ALA A 399 -20.99 11.66 14.92
C ALA A 399 -21.19 10.59 13.83
N LEU A 400 -22.44 10.17 13.60
CA LEU A 400 -22.80 9.14 12.64
C LEU A 400 -23.54 9.75 11.43
N THR A 401 -23.12 9.35 10.23
CA THR A 401 -23.77 9.72 8.97
C THR A 401 -24.00 8.48 8.12
N ALA A 402 -24.99 8.52 7.23
CA ALA A 402 -25.24 7.47 6.26
C ALA A 402 -25.34 8.07 4.84
N SER A 403 -24.74 7.38 3.86
CA SER A 403 -24.72 7.80 2.46
C SER A 403 -24.93 6.58 1.53
N GLY A 404 -25.12 6.82 0.22
CA GLY A 404 -25.29 5.75 -0.77
C GLY A 404 -26.72 5.24 -0.94
N ALA A 405 -27.73 5.87 -0.32
CA ALA A 405 -29.13 5.51 -0.56
C ALA A 405 -29.53 5.86 -2.01
N PRO A 406 -30.25 4.96 -2.72
CA PRO A 406 -30.69 5.21 -4.08
C PRO A 406 -31.75 6.32 -4.17
N SER A 407 -32.01 6.83 -5.36
CA SER A 407 -33.08 7.77 -5.61
C SER A 407 -34.42 7.23 -5.10
N GLY A 408 -35.18 8.06 -4.38
CA GLY A 408 -36.45 7.65 -3.75
C GLY A 408 -36.29 6.84 -2.47
N ALA A 409 -35.08 6.65 -1.95
CA ALA A 409 -34.85 6.07 -0.64
C ALA A 409 -34.18 7.08 0.30
N THR A 410 -34.38 6.87 1.61
CA THR A 410 -33.73 7.64 2.67
C THR A 410 -33.05 6.70 3.65
N ALA A 411 -31.81 7.02 4.03
CA ALA A 411 -31.11 6.34 5.13
C ALA A 411 -30.99 7.33 6.30
N SER A 412 -31.42 6.92 7.48
CA SER A 412 -31.40 7.75 8.68
C SER A 412 -30.83 7.00 9.87
N LEU A 413 -30.18 7.73 10.77
CA LEU A 413 -29.58 7.20 12.00
C LEU A 413 -30.22 7.85 13.22
N SER A 414 -30.50 7.08 14.25
CA SER A 414 -31.06 7.59 15.50
C SER A 414 -30.49 6.82 16.70
N PRO A 415 -29.72 7.48 17.58
CA PRO A 415 -29.24 8.87 17.50
C PRO A 415 -28.17 9.08 16.42
N THR A 416 -27.97 10.32 15.97
CA THR A 416 -26.92 10.71 15.02
C THR A 416 -25.55 10.93 15.67
N SER A 417 -25.45 10.78 17.00
CA SER A 417 -24.21 10.81 17.74
C SER A 417 -24.28 9.85 18.93
N VAL A 418 -23.21 9.12 19.15
CA VAL A 418 -23.06 8.18 20.27
C VAL A 418 -21.69 8.33 20.91
N THR A 419 -21.58 7.95 22.18
CA THR A 419 -20.26 7.70 22.77
C THR A 419 -19.77 6.32 22.31
N ALA A 420 -18.48 6.16 22.03
CA ALA A 420 -17.87 4.89 21.63
C ALA A 420 -18.24 3.78 22.64
N GLY A 421 -18.71 2.64 22.15
CA GLY A 421 -19.37 1.58 22.92
C GLY A 421 -20.90 1.67 22.87
N GLY A 422 -21.47 2.77 22.37
CA GLY A 422 -22.90 2.95 22.16
C GLY A 422 -23.38 2.44 20.80
N THR A 423 -24.71 2.50 20.61
CA THR A 423 -25.37 2.03 19.38
C THR A 423 -26.32 3.08 18.82
N SER A 424 -26.56 3.01 17.50
CA SER A 424 -27.56 3.79 16.78
C SER A 424 -28.40 2.88 15.89
N ALA A 425 -29.66 3.21 15.69
CA ALA A 425 -30.52 2.51 14.74
C ALA A 425 -30.37 3.11 13.34
N LEU A 426 -29.90 2.31 12.37
CA LEU A 426 -30.00 2.62 10.95
C LEU A 426 -31.40 2.23 10.47
N THR A 427 -32.09 3.18 9.86
CA THR A 427 -33.38 2.93 9.18
C THR A 427 -33.24 3.36 7.72
N VAL A 428 -33.50 2.43 6.80
CA VAL A 428 -33.52 2.70 5.36
C VAL A 428 -34.94 2.50 4.86
N ALA A 429 -35.58 3.59 4.46
CA ALA A 429 -36.93 3.58 3.91
C ALA A 429 -36.89 3.82 2.40
N THR A 430 -37.60 3.00 1.63
CA THR A 430 -37.72 3.11 0.17
C THR A 430 -39.11 3.66 -0.20
N ALA A 431 -39.21 4.40 -1.29
CA ALA A 431 -40.48 4.76 -1.91
C ALA A 431 -40.92 3.69 -2.91
N SER A 432 -42.20 3.72 -3.31
CA SER A 432 -42.71 2.87 -4.40
C SER A 432 -42.04 3.13 -5.76
N THR A 433 -41.30 4.23 -5.87
CA THR A 433 -40.54 4.63 -7.07
C THR A 433 -39.04 4.35 -6.96
N THR A 434 -38.56 3.83 -5.82
CA THR A 434 -37.13 3.48 -5.67
C THR A 434 -36.79 2.38 -6.68
N PRO A 435 -35.79 2.52 -7.54
CA PRO A 435 -35.45 1.50 -8.54
C PRO A 435 -35.11 0.17 -7.86
N ALA A 436 -35.51 -0.94 -8.46
CA ALA A 436 -35.06 -2.27 -8.04
C ALA A 436 -33.56 -2.39 -8.30
N GLY A 437 -32.82 -3.06 -7.39
CA GLY A 437 -31.37 -3.21 -7.48
C GLY A 437 -30.73 -3.42 -6.13
N THR A 438 -29.42 -3.66 -6.12
CA THR A 438 -28.62 -3.78 -4.91
C THR A 438 -27.79 -2.52 -4.70
N TYR A 439 -27.82 -1.97 -3.50
CA TYR A 439 -27.22 -0.69 -3.14
C TYR A 439 -26.34 -0.84 -1.90
N GLN A 440 -25.21 -0.17 -1.90
CA GLN A 440 -24.29 -0.11 -0.77
C GLN A 440 -24.55 1.18 0.02
N ILE A 441 -24.98 1.03 1.26
CA ILE A 441 -25.21 2.17 2.18
C ILE A 441 -24.03 2.20 3.15
N THR A 442 -23.22 3.24 3.06
CA THR A 442 -22.07 3.44 3.93
C THR A 442 -22.47 4.23 5.16
N VAL A 443 -22.27 3.66 6.33
CA VAL A 443 -22.39 4.34 7.62
C VAL A 443 -20.99 4.78 8.05
N THR A 444 -20.79 6.08 8.21
CA THR A 444 -19.53 6.69 8.64
C THR A 444 -19.68 7.28 10.03
N GLY A 445 -18.79 6.87 10.92
CA GLY A 445 -18.59 7.49 12.24
C GLY A 445 -17.39 8.42 12.20
N THR A 446 -17.53 9.62 12.72
CA THR A 446 -16.46 10.62 12.79
C THR A 446 -16.29 11.11 14.22
N ALA A 447 -15.05 11.10 14.71
CA ALA A 447 -14.66 11.58 16.02
C ALA A 447 -13.37 12.42 15.93
N ALA A 448 -12.87 12.93 17.03
CA ALA A 448 -11.61 13.68 17.07
C ALA A 448 -10.39 12.84 16.62
N SER A 449 -10.45 11.52 16.78
CA SER A 449 -9.39 10.58 16.38
C SER A 449 -9.39 10.24 14.88
N GLY A 450 -10.47 10.55 14.15
CA GLY A 450 -10.60 10.22 12.74
C GLY A 450 -12.00 9.69 12.38
N SER A 451 -12.10 8.98 11.26
CA SER A 451 -13.34 8.43 10.73
C SER A 451 -13.21 6.95 10.40
N HIS A 452 -14.24 6.17 10.77
CA HIS A 452 -14.37 4.76 10.43
C HIS A 452 -15.73 4.50 9.78
N SER A 453 -15.84 3.50 8.91
CA SER A 453 -17.08 3.20 8.21
C SER A 453 -17.42 1.71 8.20
N ALA A 454 -18.72 1.43 8.05
CA ALA A 454 -19.27 0.10 7.83
C ALA A 454 -20.31 0.14 6.71
N THR A 455 -20.43 -0.93 5.94
CA THR A 455 -21.34 -1.02 4.80
C THR A 455 -22.55 -1.89 5.12
N PHE A 456 -23.74 -1.40 4.74
CA PHE A 456 -24.99 -2.12 4.76
C PHE A 456 -25.50 -2.33 3.32
N THR A 457 -25.70 -3.57 2.91
CA THR A 457 -26.19 -3.92 1.58
C THR A 457 -27.71 -3.96 1.55
N LEU A 458 -28.32 -3.07 0.79
CA LEU A 458 -29.77 -3.01 0.58
C LEU A 458 -30.12 -3.62 -0.78
N THR A 459 -30.96 -4.65 -0.82
CA THR A 459 -31.58 -5.15 -2.05
C THR A 459 -33.03 -4.70 -2.12
N VAL A 460 -33.37 -3.88 -3.10
CA VAL A 460 -34.74 -3.40 -3.38
C VAL A 460 -35.31 -4.27 -4.49
N THR A 461 -36.42 -4.94 -4.20
CA THR A 461 -37.18 -5.71 -5.20
C THR A 461 -38.31 -4.88 -5.78
N GLY A 462 -38.61 -5.07 -7.08
CA GLY A 462 -39.66 -4.32 -7.79
C GLY A 462 -41.07 -4.50 -7.23
N PRO A 463 -42.06 -3.76 -7.76
CA PRO A 463 -43.44 -3.84 -7.33
C PRO A 463 -43.96 -5.26 -7.56
N GLY A 464 -44.25 -5.98 -6.49
CA GLY A 464 -44.68 -7.39 -6.53
C GLY A 464 -44.00 -8.29 -5.50
N GLY A 465 -42.96 -7.79 -4.81
CA GLY A 465 -42.17 -8.58 -3.84
C GLY A 465 -42.78 -8.76 -2.46
N GLY A 466 -44.05 -9.01 -2.36
CA GLY A 466 -44.69 -9.56 -1.17
C GLY A 466 -44.83 -11.06 -1.34
N GLY A 467 -44.01 -11.88 -0.66
CA GLY A 467 -44.04 -13.33 -0.62
C GLY A 467 -44.29 -14.00 -1.97
N GLY A 468 -43.27 -14.54 -2.59
CA GLY A 468 -43.40 -15.22 -3.88
C GLY A 468 -42.31 -14.95 -4.90
N ALA A 469 -41.22 -14.33 -4.49
CA ALA A 469 -40.06 -14.12 -5.39
C ALA A 469 -39.38 -15.46 -5.73
N VAL A 470 -39.00 -15.63 -6.99
CA VAL A 470 -38.06 -16.68 -7.40
C VAL A 470 -36.72 -16.39 -6.75
N VAL A 471 -36.23 -17.28 -5.90
CA VAL A 471 -34.96 -17.13 -5.23
C VAL A 471 -33.85 -17.65 -6.11
N ASN A 472 -32.73 -16.92 -6.21
CA ASN A 472 -31.59 -17.26 -7.06
C ASN A 472 -32.01 -17.46 -8.54
N GLY A 473 -32.87 -16.58 -9.03
CA GLY A 473 -33.41 -16.65 -10.40
C GLY A 473 -32.39 -16.40 -11.51
N GLY A 474 -31.27 -15.74 -11.21
CA GLY A 474 -30.12 -15.54 -12.07
C GLY A 474 -28.94 -16.46 -11.78
N PHE A 475 -29.11 -17.43 -10.86
CA PHE A 475 -28.10 -18.45 -10.47
C PHE A 475 -26.78 -17.87 -9.96
N GLU A 476 -26.71 -16.62 -9.61
CA GLU A 476 -25.50 -15.87 -9.21
C GLU A 476 -24.83 -16.38 -7.92
N SER A 477 -25.51 -17.26 -7.16
CA SER A 477 -24.88 -17.96 -6.03
C SER A 477 -23.85 -19.03 -6.44
N GLY A 478 -23.70 -19.29 -7.74
CA GLY A 478 -22.86 -20.37 -8.29
C GLY A 478 -23.39 -21.79 -7.98
N SER A 479 -24.64 -21.89 -7.50
CA SER A 479 -25.29 -23.15 -7.12
C SER A 479 -26.77 -23.14 -7.51
N PHE A 480 -27.39 -24.31 -7.58
CA PHE A 480 -28.83 -24.39 -7.83
C PHE A 480 -29.69 -24.02 -6.63
N SER A 481 -29.20 -24.12 -5.42
CA SER A 481 -30.04 -23.88 -4.23
C SER A 481 -30.78 -22.54 -4.29
N PRO A 482 -32.12 -22.50 -4.09
CA PRO A 482 -33.00 -23.59 -3.65
C PRO A 482 -33.74 -24.34 -4.79
N TRP A 483 -33.27 -24.28 -6.03
CA TRP A 483 -33.80 -25.03 -7.16
C TRP A 483 -33.48 -26.52 -7.01
N THR A 484 -34.42 -27.37 -7.42
CA THR A 484 -34.24 -28.81 -7.54
C THR A 484 -34.04 -29.14 -9.00
N CYS A 485 -32.85 -29.61 -9.37
CA CYS A 485 -32.45 -29.90 -10.75
C CYS A 485 -32.05 -31.35 -10.93
N GLN A 486 -32.09 -31.86 -12.16
CA GLN A 486 -31.60 -33.20 -12.47
C GLN A 486 -30.07 -33.25 -12.40
N SER A 487 -29.54 -34.44 -12.15
CA SER A 487 -28.07 -34.60 -11.96
C SER A 487 -27.21 -34.31 -13.20
N THR A 488 -27.83 -34.15 -14.35
CA THR A 488 -27.19 -33.79 -15.61
C THR A 488 -27.04 -32.27 -15.79
N ASP A 489 -27.74 -31.48 -14.96
CA ASP A 489 -27.79 -30.04 -15.05
C ASP A 489 -26.64 -29.41 -14.27
N ALA A 490 -26.23 -28.19 -14.64
CA ALA A 490 -25.12 -27.48 -14.02
C ALA A 490 -25.36 -25.96 -13.98
N VAL A 491 -24.83 -25.28 -13.00
CA VAL A 491 -24.64 -23.83 -13.06
C VAL A 491 -23.34 -23.56 -13.80
N VAL A 492 -23.37 -22.67 -14.80
CA VAL A 492 -22.25 -22.40 -15.70
C VAL A 492 -21.93 -20.90 -15.76
N GLY A 493 -20.67 -20.58 -16.00
CA GLY A 493 -20.19 -19.19 -16.19
C GLY A 493 -20.28 -18.70 -17.64
N SER A 494 -20.71 -19.54 -18.59
CA SER A 494 -20.93 -19.18 -20.00
C SER A 494 -21.72 -20.27 -20.72
N PRO A 495 -22.69 -19.93 -21.60
CA PRO A 495 -23.21 -18.57 -21.83
C PRO A 495 -24.06 -18.07 -20.66
N VAL A 496 -24.05 -16.76 -20.36
CA VAL A 496 -24.89 -16.09 -19.39
C VAL A 496 -25.68 -14.96 -20.06
N HIS A 497 -26.89 -14.66 -19.57
CA HIS A 497 -27.64 -13.49 -20.05
C HIS A 497 -27.25 -12.24 -19.28
N SER A 498 -27.18 -12.34 -17.94
CA SER A 498 -26.68 -11.27 -17.08
C SER A 498 -25.77 -11.84 -15.98
N GLY A 499 -25.06 -10.98 -15.26
CA GLY A 499 -24.21 -11.42 -14.13
C GLY A 499 -23.04 -12.32 -14.55
N SER A 500 -22.79 -13.37 -13.76
CA SER A 500 -21.65 -14.28 -13.90
C SER A 500 -22.04 -15.74 -14.08
N HIS A 501 -23.32 -16.10 -13.89
CA HIS A 501 -23.79 -17.48 -13.90
C HIS A 501 -25.14 -17.63 -14.59
N ALA A 502 -25.41 -18.82 -15.14
CA ALA A 502 -26.72 -19.23 -15.67
C ALA A 502 -26.95 -20.72 -15.41
N ALA A 503 -28.20 -21.16 -15.47
CA ALA A 503 -28.51 -22.58 -15.46
C ALA A 503 -28.25 -23.19 -16.84
N LYS A 504 -27.54 -24.32 -16.89
CA LYS A 504 -27.45 -25.24 -18.00
C LYS A 504 -28.32 -26.46 -17.69
N VAL A 505 -29.33 -26.69 -18.51
CA VAL A 505 -30.25 -27.81 -18.43
C VAL A 505 -29.92 -28.79 -19.55
N SER A 506 -29.63 -30.03 -19.22
CA SER A 506 -29.08 -31.02 -20.14
C SER A 506 -30.02 -32.20 -20.35
N PRO A 507 -30.92 -32.13 -21.36
CA PRO A 507 -31.82 -33.24 -21.69
C PRO A 507 -31.06 -34.49 -22.11
N THR A 508 -31.65 -35.64 -21.82
CA THR A 508 -31.18 -36.95 -22.29
C THR A 508 -32.23 -37.62 -23.21
N ALA A 509 -31.96 -38.82 -23.67
CA ALA A 509 -32.94 -39.59 -24.45
C ALA A 509 -34.19 -39.96 -23.63
N SER A 510 -34.07 -39.97 -22.29
CA SER A 510 -35.14 -40.40 -21.37
C SER A 510 -35.55 -39.33 -20.32
N ALA A 511 -34.92 -38.18 -20.34
CA ALA A 511 -35.19 -37.08 -19.40
C ALA A 511 -35.13 -35.71 -20.08
N THR A 512 -35.91 -34.76 -19.63
CA THR A 512 -35.98 -33.40 -20.17
C THR A 512 -34.92 -32.48 -19.61
N GLY A 513 -34.18 -32.88 -18.54
CA GLY A 513 -33.32 -32.00 -17.78
C GLY A 513 -34.14 -30.89 -17.14
N GLU A 514 -34.89 -31.20 -16.08
CA GLU A 514 -35.78 -30.23 -15.43
C GLU A 514 -35.18 -29.66 -14.17
N CYS A 515 -35.21 -28.33 -14.11
CA CYS A 515 -34.95 -27.59 -12.87
C CYS A 515 -36.25 -26.92 -12.43
N ASP A 516 -36.64 -27.10 -11.18
CA ASP A 516 -37.85 -26.51 -10.60
C ASP A 516 -37.59 -25.84 -9.24
N GLN A 517 -38.46 -24.86 -8.90
CA GLN A 517 -38.44 -24.19 -7.61
C GLN A 517 -39.87 -23.97 -7.12
N ALA A 518 -40.16 -24.45 -5.90
CA ALA A 518 -41.40 -24.14 -5.21
C ALA A 518 -41.40 -22.67 -4.75
N VAL A 519 -42.38 -21.91 -5.21
CA VAL A 519 -42.59 -20.51 -4.83
C VAL A 519 -43.87 -20.42 -4.03
N SER A 520 -43.83 -19.76 -2.85
CA SER A 520 -44.95 -19.59 -1.94
C SER A 520 -45.11 -18.15 -1.50
N GLY A 521 -46.28 -17.81 -0.95
CA GLY A 521 -46.57 -16.45 -0.46
C GLY A 521 -47.04 -15.50 -1.56
N LEU A 522 -47.39 -15.99 -2.74
CA LEU A 522 -48.13 -15.22 -3.73
C LEU A 522 -49.58 -14.96 -3.22
N THR A 523 -50.16 -13.85 -3.65
CA THR A 523 -51.57 -13.54 -3.33
C THR A 523 -52.47 -14.57 -3.97
N PRO A 524 -53.37 -15.25 -3.21
CA PRO A 524 -54.32 -16.20 -3.77
C PRO A 524 -55.27 -15.59 -4.80
N ASN A 525 -55.61 -16.36 -5.83
CA ASN A 525 -56.52 -15.96 -6.92
C ASN A 525 -56.10 -14.66 -7.62
N HIS A 526 -54.81 -14.41 -7.70
CA HIS A 526 -54.26 -13.19 -8.29
C HIS A 526 -53.47 -13.51 -9.59
N ALA A 527 -53.57 -12.63 -10.56
CA ALA A 527 -52.85 -12.76 -11.83
C ALA A 527 -51.39 -12.30 -11.71
N TYR A 528 -50.50 -13.14 -12.19
CA TYR A 528 -49.06 -12.91 -12.24
C TYR A 528 -48.50 -13.22 -13.63
N LYS A 529 -47.23 -12.85 -13.82
CA LYS A 529 -46.45 -13.12 -15.01
C LYS A 529 -45.08 -13.63 -14.58
N LEU A 530 -44.73 -14.85 -14.99
CA LEU A 530 -43.35 -15.35 -14.93
C LEU A 530 -42.61 -14.87 -16.17
N THR A 531 -41.40 -14.37 -16.00
CA THR A 531 -40.46 -14.08 -17.07
C THR A 531 -39.14 -14.80 -16.79
N ALA A 532 -38.47 -15.24 -17.86
CA ALA A 532 -37.10 -15.74 -17.81
C ALA A 532 -36.42 -15.54 -19.16
N TRP A 533 -35.12 -15.41 -19.17
CA TRP A 533 -34.32 -15.45 -20.40
C TRP A 533 -33.83 -16.86 -20.63
N VAL A 534 -34.00 -17.35 -21.88
CA VAL A 534 -33.58 -18.70 -22.27
C VAL A 534 -32.95 -18.70 -23.65
N GLN A 535 -32.12 -19.69 -23.93
CA GLN A 535 -31.63 -20.03 -25.26
C GLN A 535 -31.45 -21.53 -25.39
N GLY A 536 -31.56 -22.03 -26.61
CA GLY A 536 -31.41 -23.45 -26.95
C GLY A 536 -32.63 -24.01 -27.66
N ASN A 537 -32.47 -25.23 -28.17
CA ASN A 537 -33.52 -25.88 -28.91
C ASN A 537 -34.55 -26.51 -27.99
N TYR A 538 -35.82 -26.14 -28.14
CA TYR A 538 -36.92 -26.57 -27.25
C TYR A 538 -36.69 -26.22 -25.78
N ALA A 539 -36.31 -24.96 -25.50
CA ALA A 539 -36.20 -24.42 -24.15
C ALA A 539 -37.60 -24.02 -23.62
N PHE A 540 -38.07 -24.70 -22.60
CA PHE A 540 -39.38 -24.47 -21.96
C PHE A 540 -39.21 -23.75 -20.61
N VAL A 541 -40.11 -22.81 -20.33
CA VAL A 541 -40.26 -22.15 -19.05
C VAL A 541 -41.74 -22.19 -18.68
N GLY A 542 -42.07 -22.45 -17.42
CA GLY A 542 -43.45 -22.48 -17.01
C GLY A 542 -43.69 -22.50 -15.52
N VAL A 543 -44.98 -22.59 -15.18
CA VAL A 543 -45.49 -22.76 -13.84
C VAL A 543 -46.41 -23.99 -13.76
N SER A 544 -46.37 -24.69 -12.61
CA SER A 544 -47.20 -25.85 -12.31
C SER A 544 -47.68 -25.79 -10.85
N GLY A 545 -48.48 -26.75 -10.41
CA GLY A 545 -49.01 -26.83 -9.05
C GLY A 545 -50.27 -25.96 -8.89
N GLY A 546 -50.20 -24.87 -8.10
CA GLY A 546 -51.32 -23.96 -7.87
C GLY A 546 -51.63 -22.99 -9.03
N ALA A 547 -50.97 -23.17 -10.16
CA ALA A 547 -51.24 -22.54 -11.45
C ALA A 547 -50.69 -23.44 -12.56
N SER A 548 -51.04 -23.17 -13.81
CA SER A 548 -50.44 -23.87 -14.98
C SER A 548 -50.25 -22.92 -16.15
N GLY A 549 -49.15 -23.06 -16.82
CA GLY A 549 -48.81 -22.33 -18.01
C GLY A 549 -47.35 -22.55 -18.43
N SER A 550 -47.09 -22.52 -19.71
CA SER A 550 -45.69 -22.59 -20.21
C SER A 550 -45.54 -21.85 -21.51
N ALA A 551 -44.30 -21.47 -21.81
CA ALA A 551 -43.86 -20.96 -23.09
C ALA A 551 -42.53 -21.63 -23.47
N TRP A 552 -42.20 -21.64 -24.77
CA TRP A 552 -40.96 -22.25 -25.25
C TRP A 552 -40.38 -21.50 -26.43
N THR A 553 -39.12 -21.74 -26.69
CA THR A 553 -38.40 -21.23 -27.87
C THR A 553 -37.40 -22.27 -28.38
N SER A 554 -36.98 -22.11 -29.65
CA SER A 554 -35.82 -22.80 -30.24
C SER A 554 -34.78 -21.80 -30.73
N ALA A 555 -34.69 -20.65 -30.06
CA ALA A 555 -33.75 -19.61 -30.44
C ALA A 555 -32.31 -19.98 -30.02
N SER A 556 -31.38 -19.79 -30.93
CA SER A 556 -29.95 -19.99 -30.65
C SER A 556 -29.31 -18.88 -29.79
N GLY A 557 -30.00 -17.75 -29.58
CA GLY A 557 -29.60 -16.65 -28.74
C GLY A 557 -30.60 -16.39 -27.64
N TRP A 558 -30.21 -15.64 -26.64
CA TRP A 558 -31.03 -15.29 -25.47
C TRP A 558 -32.35 -14.64 -25.90
N THR A 559 -33.47 -15.24 -25.48
CA THR A 559 -34.82 -14.79 -25.74
C THR A 559 -35.60 -14.76 -24.44
N GLN A 560 -36.30 -13.67 -24.17
CA GLN A 560 -37.16 -13.59 -23.01
C GLN A 560 -38.50 -14.30 -23.29
N LEU A 561 -38.82 -15.27 -22.44
CA LEU A 561 -40.15 -15.88 -22.41
C LEU A 561 -40.99 -15.22 -21.31
N SER A 562 -42.32 -15.25 -21.55
CA SER A 562 -43.29 -14.64 -20.64
C SER A 562 -44.50 -15.57 -20.52
N VAL A 563 -44.82 -16.00 -19.30
CA VAL A 563 -45.89 -16.92 -18.98
C VAL A 563 -46.87 -16.24 -18.03
N PRO A 564 -48.06 -15.80 -18.51
CA PRO A 564 -49.11 -15.29 -17.61
C PRO A 564 -49.74 -16.47 -16.88
N PHE A 565 -50.06 -16.31 -15.60
CA PHE A 565 -50.76 -17.30 -14.79
C PHE A 565 -51.59 -16.64 -13.68
N THR A 566 -52.54 -17.38 -13.16
CA THR A 566 -53.35 -16.96 -11.98
C THR A 566 -53.20 -18.01 -10.91
N THR A 567 -52.81 -17.59 -9.70
CA THR A 567 -52.69 -18.50 -8.54
C THR A 567 -54.03 -19.03 -8.10
N ASP A 568 -54.02 -20.23 -7.53
CA ASP A 568 -55.17 -20.78 -6.82
C ASP A 568 -55.33 -20.18 -5.42
N SER A 569 -56.21 -20.76 -4.60
CA SER A 569 -56.48 -20.33 -3.22
C SER A 569 -55.28 -20.52 -2.28
N THR A 570 -54.22 -21.26 -2.69
CA THR A 570 -53.05 -21.54 -1.84
C THR A 570 -51.94 -20.48 -2.00
N GLY A 571 -51.95 -19.72 -3.10
CA GLY A 571 -50.88 -18.75 -3.43
C GLY A 571 -49.51 -19.41 -3.58
N LYS A 572 -49.44 -20.67 -4.03
CA LYS A 572 -48.23 -21.46 -4.23
C LYS A 572 -48.16 -21.94 -5.68
N VAL A 573 -46.96 -21.91 -6.26
CA VAL A 573 -46.69 -22.47 -7.58
C VAL A 573 -45.30 -23.11 -7.60
N THR A 574 -45.06 -23.99 -8.56
CA THR A 574 -43.73 -24.45 -8.91
C THR A 574 -43.33 -23.80 -10.22
N VAL A 575 -42.24 -23.06 -10.21
CA VAL A 575 -41.60 -22.50 -11.43
C VAL A 575 -40.63 -23.54 -11.95
N PHE A 576 -40.62 -23.75 -13.27
CA PHE A 576 -39.73 -24.72 -13.88
C PHE A 576 -39.08 -24.22 -15.17
N VAL A 577 -37.93 -24.83 -15.51
CA VAL A 577 -37.30 -24.80 -16.82
C VAL A 577 -36.90 -26.21 -17.22
N HIS A 578 -37.10 -26.56 -18.49
CA HIS A 578 -36.61 -27.83 -19.02
C HIS A 578 -36.35 -27.73 -20.53
N GLY A 579 -35.54 -28.65 -21.04
CA GLY A 579 -35.40 -28.87 -22.49
C GLY A 579 -36.35 -29.96 -22.99
N TRP A 580 -35.98 -30.63 -24.11
CA TRP A 580 -36.76 -31.71 -24.70
C TRP A 580 -35.89 -32.93 -24.98
N TYR A 581 -36.47 -34.11 -24.86
CA TYR A 581 -35.78 -35.39 -25.07
C TYR A 581 -34.91 -35.43 -26.32
N SER A 582 -33.67 -35.90 -26.16
CA SER A 582 -32.69 -36.02 -27.24
C SER A 582 -32.37 -34.70 -27.96
N GLN A 583 -32.72 -33.56 -27.38
CA GLN A 583 -32.29 -32.25 -27.88
C GLN A 583 -31.01 -31.82 -27.16
N GLY A 584 -30.37 -30.77 -27.64
CA GLY A 584 -29.16 -30.21 -27.03
C GLY A 584 -29.44 -29.48 -25.71
N ASP A 585 -28.39 -29.04 -25.07
CA ASP A 585 -28.47 -28.26 -23.87
C ASP A 585 -29.29 -26.97 -24.08
N VAL A 586 -30.04 -26.58 -23.07
CA VAL A 586 -30.70 -25.28 -22.98
C VAL A 586 -30.14 -24.51 -21.81
N TYR A 587 -30.15 -23.20 -21.91
CA TYR A 587 -29.64 -22.30 -20.86
C TYR A 587 -30.76 -21.37 -20.42
N ALA A 588 -30.79 -21.05 -19.14
CA ALA A 588 -31.81 -20.20 -18.56
C ALA A 588 -31.22 -19.26 -17.49
N ASP A 589 -31.79 -18.06 -17.42
CA ASP A 589 -31.30 -17.00 -16.56
C ASP A 589 -32.42 -15.99 -16.22
N ASP A 590 -32.21 -15.18 -15.18
CA ASP A 590 -33.06 -14.04 -14.81
C ASP A 590 -34.56 -14.35 -14.65
N PHE A 591 -34.90 -15.39 -13.90
CA PHE A 591 -36.28 -15.72 -13.57
C PHE A 591 -36.88 -14.68 -12.63
N ALA A 592 -38.07 -14.17 -12.96
CA ALA A 592 -38.81 -13.24 -12.14
C ALA A 592 -40.34 -13.45 -12.26
N ILE A 593 -41.06 -13.30 -11.13
CA ILE A 593 -42.51 -13.21 -11.08
C ILE A 593 -42.91 -11.74 -10.81
N SER A 594 -43.80 -11.21 -11.62
CA SER A 594 -44.32 -9.84 -11.52
C SER A 594 -45.83 -9.77 -11.55
#